data_0ce9bfa9a749a128d8a9e3a2c9ae99f5
#
_entry.id   0ce9bfa9a749a128d8a9e3a2c9ae99f5
#
_cell.length_a   1.000
_cell.length_b   1.000
_cell.length_c   1.000
_cell.angle_alpha   90.00
_cell.angle_beta   90.00
_cell.angle_gamma   90.00
#
_symmetry.space_group_name_H-M   'P 1'
#
loop_
_entity.id
_entity.type
_entity.pdbx_description
1 polymer ?
#
loop_
_entity_poly.entity_id
_entity_poly.type
_entity_poly.pdbx_seq_one_letter_code
_entity_poly.pdbx_strand_id
1 'polypeptide(L)'
;VPRLLFFHYDNGSRSQKVAIDLLKTFKGYLQCDGYSAYDAFENRKDVRLCGCLAHIRRHIESCREENREYAMQGLKFIQDLYNVEYMADERQLSYEERAALRQRLAGPLLDAFELWLQNTYPKVLKRSLMGKAIAYAYPLIPRMRHYLYDGRIFIDNNRAENALRPMVLTRKNMLFCGNRQAAENTAVICSLLGSCNCLLYTSDAADE
;
A
#
# COMPACT_ATOMS: atom_id res chain seq x y z
N VAL A 1 -9.97 -2.20 -16.04
CA VAL A 1 -10.65 -2.76 -14.86
C VAL A 1 -11.39 -1.63 -14.17
N PRO A 2 -12.72 -1.74 -13.95
CA PRO A 2 -13.50 -0.71 -13.28
C PRO A 2 -12.92 -0.45 -11.88
N ARG A 3 -12.76 0.83 -11.55
CA ARG A 3 -12.28 1.25 -10.24
C ARG A 3 -13.49 1.60 -9.40
N LEU A 4 -13.72 0.83 -8.35
CA LEU A 4 -14.79 1.09 -7.39
C LEU A 4 -14.18 1.49 -6.06
N LEU A 5 -14.77 2.49 -5.41
CA LEU A 5 -14.45 2.90 -4.06
C LEU A 5 -15.57 2.47 -3.13
N PHE A 6 -15.20 1.83 -2.04
CA PHE A 6 -16.14 1.42 -1.01
C PHE A 6 -15.65 1.88 0.35
N PHE A 7 -16.38 2.80 0.97
CA PHE A 7 -16.14 3.26 2.33
C PHE A 7 -17.10 2.53 3.27
N HIS A 8 -16.54 1.96 4.31
CA HIS A 8 -17.29 1.27 5.35
C HIS A 8 -17.15 2.01 6.67
N TYR A 9 -18.28 2.19 7.37
CA TYR A 9 -18.32 2.75 8.71
C TYR A 9 -18.78 1.67 9.69
N ASP A 10 -17.99 1.43 10.73
CA ASP A 10 -18.30 0.46 11.80
C ASP A 10 -18.10 1.10 13.18
N ASN A 11 -18.97 2.04 13.54
CA ASN A 11 -18.97 2.71 14.86
C ASN A 11 -17.59 3.17 15.37
N GLY A 12 -16.68 3.51 14.46
CA GLY A 12 -15.31 3.88 14.79
C GLY A 12 -14.39 2.71 15.14
N SER A 13 -14.86 1.47 15.05
CA SER A 13 -14.04 0.29 15.29
C SER A 13 -13.00 0.12 14.17
N ARG A 14 -11.77 -0.22 14.56
CA ARG A 14 -10.67 -0.63 13.67
C ARG A 14 -10.20 -2.05 14.00
N SER A 15 -11.05 -2.85 14.62
CA SER A 15 -10.68 -4.19 15.06
C SER A 15 -10.45 -5.13 13.87
N GLN A 16 -9.62 -6.14 14.07
CA GLN A 16 -9.40 -7.21 13.11
C GLN A 16 -10.71 -7.90 12.69
N LYS A 17 -11.68 -8.01 13.61
CA LYS A 17 -13.00 -8.59 13.33
C LYS A 17 -13.72 -7.86 12.21
N VAL A 18 -13.69 -6.53 12.19
CA VAL A 18 -14.32 -5.72 11.11
C VAL A 18 -13.71 -6.07 9.75
N ALA A 19 -12.38 -6.16 9.67
CA ALA A 19 -11.71 -6.53 8.43
C ALA A 19 -12.09 -7.96 7.99
N ILE A 20 -12.15 -8.91 8.91
CA ILE A 20 -12.54 -10.29 8.65
C ILE A 20 -13.98 -10.37 8.12
N ASP A 21 -14.92 -9.71 8.80
CA ASP A 21 -16.34 -9.74 8.42
C ASP A 21 -16.55 -9.09 7.04
N LEU A 22 -15.91 -7.93 6.81
CA LEU A 22 -16.01 -7.20 5.53
C LEU A 22 -15.43 -7.98 4.35
N LEU A 23 -14.30 -8.67 4.56
CA LEU A 23 -13.56 -9.37 3.51
C LEU A 23 -13.77 -10.90 3.56
N LYS A 24 -14.82 -11.37 4.21
CA LYS A 24 -15.09 -12.80 4.41
C LYS A 24 -15.11 -13.60 3.10
N THR A 25 -15.72 -13.05 2.06
CA THR A 25 -15.86 -13.68 0.75
C THR A 25 -14.82 -13.23 -0.27
N PHE A 26 -13.95 -12.31 0.12
CA PHE A 26 -12.91 -11.78 -0.77
C PHE A 26 -11.89 -12.85 -1.14
N LYS A 27 -11.49 -12.87 -2.42
CA LYS A 27 -10.43 -13.72 -2.98
C LYS A 27 -9.53 -12.90 -3.88
N GLY A 28 -8.24 -13.19 -3.86
CA GLY A 28 -7.27 -12.53 -4.71
C GLY A 28 -6.22 -11.75 -3.92
N TYR A 29 -5.70 -10.68 -4.52
CA TYR A 29 -4.66 -9.86 -3.92
C TYR A 29 -5.27 -8.75 -3.05
N LEU A 30 -4.87 -8.70 -1.77
CA LEU A 30 -5.26 -7.67 -0.82
C LEU A 30 -4.05 -6.80 -0.49
N GLN A 31 -4.00 -5.60 -1.09
CA GLN A 31 -2.94 -4.65 -0.82
C GLN A 31 -3.26 -3.81 0.42
N CYS A 32 -2.35 -3.79 1.38
CA CYS A 32 -2.51 -3.08 2.64
C CYS A 32 -1.19 -2.45 3.10
N ASP A 33 -1.29 -1.52 4.04
CA ASP A 33 -0.16 -1.13 4.88
C ASP A 33 0.19 -2.27 5.86
N GLY A 34 1.19 -2.12 6.67
CA GLY A 34 1.56 -3.14 7.68
C GLY A 34 0.63 -3.18 8.89
N TYR A 35 -0.63 -2.78 8.79
CA TYR A 35 -1.58 -2.81 9.90
C TYR A 35 -1.97 -4.24 10.27
N SER A 36 -1.78 -4.61 11.53
CA SER A 36 -1.92 -5.97 12.04
C SER A 36 -3.32 -6.57 11.92
N ALA A 37 -4.37 -5.76 11.72
CA ALA A 37 -5.72 -6.28 11.50
C ALA A 37 -5.80 -7.17 10.24
N TYR A 38 -4.93 -6.97 9.27
CA TYR A 38 -4.88 -7.76 8.03
C TYR A 38 -4.07 -9.06 8.17
N ASP A 39 -3.33 -9.26 9.26
CA ASP A 39 -2.53 -10.49 9.47
C ASP A 39 -3.42 -11.74 9.56
N ALA A 40 -4.71 -11.59 9.91
CA ALA A 40 -5.69 -12.69 9.88
C ALA A 40 -5.84 -13.34 8.49
N PHE A 41 -5.48 -12.63 7.42
CA PHE A 41 -5.57 -13.13 6.05
C PHE A 41 -4.31 -13.86 5.59
N GLU A 42 -3.21 -13.85 6.35
CA GLU A 42 -1.93 -14.47 6.01
C GLU A 42 -2.10 -15.98 5.72
N ASN A 43 -2.93 -16.66 6.51
CA ASN A 43 -3.14 -18.09 6.41
C ASN A 43 -4.24 -18.50 5.43
N ARG A 44 -4.90 -17.54 4.78
CA ARG A 44 -5.95 -17.83 3.79
C ARG A 44 -5.32 -18.17 2.44
N LYS A 45 -5.60 -19.37 1.92
CA LYS A 45 -5.08 -19.84 0.63
C LYS A 45 -5.63 -19.05 -0.58
N ASP A 46 -6.81 -18.46 -0.43
CA ASP A 46 -7.51 -17.72 -1.48
C ASP A 46 -7.24 -16.20 -1.43
N VAL A 47 -6.46 -15.70 -0.45
CA VAL A 47 -6.04 -14.31 -0.33
C VAL A 47 -4.52 -14.22 -0.29
N ARG A 48 -3.96 -13.28 -1.04
CA ARG A 48 -2.53 -12.95 -1.01
C ARG A 48 -2.34 -11.52 -0.56
N LEU A 49 -1.72 -11.34 0.60
CA LEU A 49 -1.41 -10.02 1.12
C LEU A 49 -0.29 -9.39 0.30
N CYS A 50 -0.47 -8.15 -0.14
CA CYS A 50 0.55 -7.34 -0.78
C CYS A 50 0.92 -6.18 0.14
N GLY A 51 2.22 -5.92 0.29
CA GLY A 51 2.73 -4.81 1.09
C GLY A 51 2.68 -3.48 0.33
N CYS A 52 3.07 -2.41 1.03
CA CYS A 52 3.15 -1.06 0.49
C CYS A 52 4.55 -0.47 0.66
N LEU A 53 5.25 -0.26 -0.44
CA LEU A 53 6.61 0.31 -0.42
C LEU A 53 6.63 1.76 0.09
N ALA A 54 5.58 2.54 -0.17
CA ALA A 54 5.49 3.92 0.30
C ALA A 54 5.49 4.03 1.83
N HIS A 55 4.91 3.06 2.55
CA HIS A 55 4.96 3.02 4.01
C HIS A 55 6.36 2.66 4.51
N ILE A 56 7.01 1.67 3.92
CA ILE A 56 8.41 1.33 4.21
C ILE A 56 9.30 2.56 3.98
N ARG A 57 9.09 3.27 2.87
CA ARG A 57 9.82 4.50 2.55
C ARG A 57 9.65 5.56 3.64
N ARG A 58 8.42 5.83 4.10
CA ARG A 58 8.17 6.83 5.16
C ARG A 58 8.91 6.49 6.46
N HIS A 59 8.93 5.22 6.85
CA HIS A 59 9.67 4.78 8.04
C HIS A 59 11.18 5.01 7.90
N ILE A 60 11.77 4.67 6.76
CA ILE A 60 13.22 4.88 6.53
C ILE A 60 13.53 6.37 6.38
N GLU A 61 12.68 7.15 5.70
CA GLU A 61 12.83 8.60 5.55
C GLU A 61 12.88 9.32 6.90
N SER A 62 12.04 8.92 7.86
CA SER A 62 12.02 9.51 9.21
C SER A 62 13.31 9.29 10.00
N CYS A 63 14.19 8.40 9.53
CA CYS A 63 15.49 8.13 10.16
C CYS A 63 16.62 9.06 9.70
N ARG A 64 16.38 9.96 8.74
CA ARG A 64 17.43 10.79 8.13
C ARG A 64 18.21 11.66 9.11
N GLU A 65 17.55 12.18 10.13
CA GLU A 65 18.19 13.03 11.13
C GLU A 65 18.98 12.21 12.15
N GLU A 66 18.51 11.00 12.47
CA GLU A 66 19.16 10.12 13.43
C GLU A 66 20.34 9.33 12.82
N ASN A 67 20.16 8.81 11.61
CA ASN A 67 21.16 8.00 10.91
C ASN A 67 21.06 8.19 9.39
N ARG A 68 21.70 9.27 8.93
CA ARG A 68 21.66 9.67 7.52
C ARG A 68 22.21 8.61 6.58
N GLU A 69 23.30 7.94 6.97
CA GLU A 69 23.97 6.96 6.12
C GLU A 69 23.05 5.77 5.81
N TYR A 70 22.52 5.11 6.84
CA TYR A 70 21.61 3.97 6.63
C TYR A 70 20.29 4.40 6.00
N ALA A 71 19.77 5.59 6.35
CA ALA A 71 18.57 6.11 5.71
C ALA A 71 18.77 6.27 4.19
N MET A 72 19.89 6.85 3.76
CA MET A 72 20.19 7.03 2.34
C MET A 72 20.41 5.70 1.61
N GLN A 73 21.06 4.72 2.25
CA GLN A 73 21.20 3.37 1.69
C GLN A 73 19.85 2.71 1.48
N GLY A 74 18.97 2.69 2.49
CA GLY A 74 17.63 2.12 2.40
C GLY A 74 16.75 2.82 1.37
N LEU A 75 16.79 4.16 1.33
CA LEU A 75 16.05 4.96 0.35
C LEU A 75 16.53 4.72 -1.08
N LYS A 76 17.81 4.40 -1.28
CA LYS A 76 18.33 4.05 -2.60
C LYS A 76 17.69 2.76 -3.14
N PHE A 77 17.61 1.69 -2.35
CA PHE A 77 16.91 0.48 -2.77
C PHE A 77 15.45 0.76 -3.17
N ILE A 78 14.77 1.57 -2.37
CA ILE A 78 13.38 1.95 -2.63
C ILE A 78 13.27 2.75 -3.93
N GLN A 79 14.19 3.69 -4.17
CA GLN A 79 14.22 4.46 -5.41
C GLN A 79 14.48 3.57 -6.62
N ASP A 80 15.41 2.61 -6.50
CA ASP A 80 15.72 1.68 -7.57
C ASP A 80 14.51 0.78 -7.90
N LEU A 81 13.72 0.37 -6.91
CA LEU A 81 12.46 -0.35 -7.12
C LEU A 81 11.41 0.52 -7.85
N TYR A 82 11.25 1.80 -7.48
CA TYR A 82 10.36 2.71 -8.21
C TYR A 82 10.85 3.00 -9.63
N ASN A 83 12.17 3.02 -9.87
CA ASN A 83 12.73 3.20 -11.20
C ASN A 83 12.34 2.04 -12.15
N VAL A 84 12.21 0.80 -11.64
CA VAL A 84 11.69 -0.33 -12.43
C VAL A 84 10.23 -0.08 -12.84
N GLU A 85 9.39 0.46 -11.95
CA GLU A 85 8.00 0.82 -12.27
C GLU A 85 7.95 1.95 -13.30
N TYR A 86 8.78 2.98 -13.13
CA TYR A 86 8.88 4.09 -14.07
C TYR A 86 9.28 3.60 -15.48
N MET A 87 10.28 2.71 -15.59
CA MET A 87 10.66 2.11 -16.89
C MET A 87 9.50 1.32 -17.52
N ALA A 88 8.69 0.65 -16.72
CA ALA A 88 7.54 -0.10 -17.22
C ALA A 88 6.43 0.85 -17.73
N ASP A 89 6.20 1.96 -17.04
CA ASP A 89 5.21 2.98 -17.42
C ASP A 89 5.67 3.74 -18.68
N GLU A 90 6.93 4.18 -18.73
CA GLU A 90 7.50 4.89 -19.87
C GLU A 90 7.44 4.07 -21.17
N ARG A 91 7.65 2.75 -21.06
CA ARG A 91 7.58 1.82 -22.19
C ARG A 91 6.16 1.32 -22.47
N GLN A 92 5.17 1.74 -21.70
CA GLN A 92 3.76 1.33 -21.80
C GLN A 92 3.61 -0.21 -21.86
N LEU A 93 4.38 -0.93 -21.01
CA LEU A 93 4.41 -2.38 -21.01
C LEU A 93 3.04 -2.97 -20.63
N SER A 94 2.66 -4.06 -21.30
CA SER A 94 1.53 -4.89 -20.90
C SER A 94 1.72 -5.45 -19.47
N TYR A 95 0.67 -5.98 -18.87
CA TYR A 95 0.76 -6.55 -17.52
C TYR A 95 1.72 -7.74 -17.44
N GLU A 96 1.78 -8.55 -18.49
CA GLU A 96 2.67 -9.70 -18.62
C GLU A 96 4.14 -9.24 -18.74
N GLU A 97 4.41 -8.27 -19.61
CA GLU A 97 5.74 -7.71 -19.81
C GLU A 97 6.22 -6.97 -18.54
N ARG A 98 5.32 -6.26 -17.84
CA ARG A 98 5.61 -5.63 -16.56
C ARG A 98 6.00 -6.65 -15.51
N ALA A 99 5.26 -7.75 -15.40
CA ALA A 99 5.59 -8.84 -14.47
C ALA A 99 6.97 -9.45 -14.79
N ALA A 100 7.27 -9.69 -16.07
CA ALA A 100 8.56 -10.19 -16.50
C ALA A 100 9.71 -9.21 -16.20
N LEU A 101 9.50 -7.90 -16.43
CA LEU A 101 10.48 -6.87 -16.06
C LEU A 101 10.75 -6.84 -14.55
N ARG A 102 9.68 -6.89 -13.73
CA ARG A 102 9.78 -6.91 -12.27
C ARG A 102 10.56 -8.11 -11.77
N GLN A 103 10.27 -9.32 -12.27
CA GLN A 103 11.00 -10.53 -11.88
C GLN A 103 12.48 -10.41 -12.20
N ARG A 104 12.82 -9.86 -13.37
CA ARG A 104 14.20 -9.71 -13.81
C ARG A 104 14.99 -8.63 -13.06
N LEU A 105 14.38 -7.47 -12.78
CA LEU A 105 15.06 -6.31 -12.22
C LEU A 105 14.71 -6.05 -10.75
N ALA A 106 13.43 -6.09 -10.40
CA ALA A 106 12.99 -5.78 -9.04
C ALA A 106 13.17 -6.97 -8.08
N GLY A 107 13.11 -8.21 -8.57
CA GLY A 107 13.37 -9.40 -7.75
C GLY A 107 14.74 -9.33 -7.07
N PRO A 108 15.85 -9.23 -7.82
CA PRO A 108 17.21 -9.08 -7.24
C PRO A 108 17.36 -7.85 -6.34
N LEU A 109 16.67 -6.74 -6.63
CA LEU A 109 16.68 -5.54 -5.77
C LEU A 109 16.00 -5.81 -4.43
N LEU A 110 14.88 -6.54 -4.42
CA LEU A 110 14.23 -6.96 -3.17
C LEU A 110 15.10 -7.93 -2.36
N ASP A 111 15.81 -8.86 -3.02
CA ASP A 111 16.75 -9.75 -2.35
C ASP A 111 17.89 -8.98 -1.68
N ALA A 112 18.47 -8.02 -2.41
CA ALA A 112 19.52 -7.15 -1.88
C ALA A 112 19.01 -6.25 -0.75
N PHE A 113 17.78 -5.73 -0.86
CA PHE A 113 17.16 -4.92 0.18
C PHE A 113 16.89 -5.74 1.45
N GLU A 114 16.37 -6.95 1.31
CA GLU A 114 16.16 -7.87 2.43
C GLU A 114 17.47 -8.20 3.16
N LEU A 115 18.52 -8.52 2.41
CA LEU A 115 19.85 -8.79 2.96
C LEU A 115 20.42 -7.55 3.68
N TRP A 116 20.22 -6.36 3.11
CA TRP A 116 20.62 -5.10 3.74
C TRP A 116 19.89 -4.88 5.07
N LEU A 117 18.58 -5.12 5.14
CA LEU A 117 17.78 -5.03 6.38
C LEU A 117 18.33 -5.98 7.44
N GLN A 118 18.60 -7.24 7.07
CA GLN A 118 19.17 -8.27 7.97
C GLN A 118 20.54 -7.86 8.52
N ASN A 119 21.43 -7.37 7.65
CA ASN A 119 22.80 -6.99 8.02
C ASN A 119 22.88 -5.67 8.79
N THR A 120 21.89 -4.80 8.65
CA THR A 120 21.85 -3.50 9.32
C THR A 120 21.20 -3.58 10.70
N TYR A 121 20.19 -4.43 10.88
CA TYR A 121 19.45 -4.54 12.14
C TYR A 121 20.34 -4.78 13.39
N PRO A 122 21.37 -5.68 13.37
CA PRO A 122 22.26 -5.88 14.50
C PRO A 122 23.16 -4.68 14.81
N LYS A 123 23.36 -3.77 13.86
CA LYS A 123 24.26 -2.61 13.97
C LYS A 123 23.58 -1.37 14.53
N VAL A 124 22.28 -1.40 14.71
CA VAL A 124 21.48 -0.27 15.20
C VAL A 124 20.76 -0.62 16.49
N LEU A 125 20.47 0.39 17.31
CA LEU A 125 19.68 0.18 18.51
C LEU A 125 18.24 -0.19 18.15
N LYS A 126 17.69 -1.25 18.74
CA LYS A 126 16.32 -1.73 18.45
C LYS A 126 15.23 -0.66 18.69
N ARG A 127 15.47 0.25 19.66
CA ARG A 127 14.53 1.34 20.01
C ARG A 127 14.75 2.62 19.21
N SER A 128 15.82 2.72 18.43
CA SER A 128 16.08 3.86 17.52
C SER A 128 15.04 3.92 16.41
N LEU A 129 14.96 5.04 15.69
CA LEU A 129 14.08 5.16 14.53
C LEU A 129 14.46 4.15 13.46
N MET A 130 15.75 3.97 13.19
CA MET A 130 16.23 2.99 12.20
C MET A 130 15.92 1.56 12.62
N GLY A 131 16.13 1.19 13.90
CA GLY A 131 15.76 -0.14 14.40
C GLY A 131 14.28 -0.45 14.24
N LYS A 132 13.42 0.53 14.53
CA LYS A 132 11.96 0.42 14.32
C LYS A 132 11.59 0.35 12.83
N ALA A 133 12.25 1.14 11.97
CA ALA A 133 12.00 1.12 10.54
C ALA A 133 12.35 -0.25 9.92
N ILE A 134 13.47 -0.86 10.31
CA ILE A 134 13.87 -2.19 9.87
C ILE A 134 12.90 -3.25 10.41
N ALA A 135 12.53 -3.19 11.69
CA ALA A 135 11.57 -4.12 12.30
C ALA A 135 10.18 -4.04 11.66
N TYR A 136 9.82 -2.88 11.12
CA TYR A 136 8.60 -2.71 10.34
C TYR A 136 8.74 -3.27 8.91
N ALA A 137 9.85 -2.95 8.23
CA ALA A 137 10.04 -3.29 6.82
C ALA A 137 10.28 -4.79 6.60
N TYR A 138 11.11 -5.42 7.42
CA TYR A 138 11.57 -6.79 7.22
C TYR A 138 10.43 -7.83 7.11
N PRO A 139 9.44 -7.88 8.01
CA PRO A 139 8.33 -8.83 7.91
C PRO A 139 7.40 -8.57 6.72
N LEU A 140 7.48 -7.39 6.09
CA LEU A 140 6.68 -7.04 4.92
C LEU A 140 7.33 -7.47 3.59
N ILE A 141 8.61 -7.83 3.57
CA ILE A 141 9.30 -8.24 2.33
C ILE A 141 8.61 -9.41 1.62
N PRO A 142 8.19 -10.50 2.30
CA PRO A 142 7.45 -11.58 1.64
C PRO A 142 6.16 -11.09 0.96
N ARG A 143 5.42 -10.16 1.60
CA ARG A 143 4.21 -9.55 1.03
C ARG A 143 4.53 -8.63 -0.16
N MET A 144 5.68 -7.93 -0.12
CA MET A 144 6.16 -7.13 -1.24
C MET A 144 6.46 -8.00 -2.47
N ARG A 145 6.94 -9.22 -2.30
CA ARG A 145 7.28 -10.10 -3.43
C ARG A 145 6.09 -10.48 -4.30
N HIS A 146 4.86 -10.45 -3.79
CA HIS A 146 3.68 -10.82 -4.55
C HIS A 146 3.45 -9.92 -5.78
N TYR A 147 3.85 -8.63 -5.75
CA TYR A 147 3.69 -7.73 -6.88
C TYR A 147 4.57 -8.09 -8.09
N LEU A 148 5.62 -8.88 -7.90
CA LEU A 148 6.52 -9.32 -8.97
C LEU A 148 5.82 -10.21 -10.01
N TYR A 149 4.79 -10.92 -9.60
CA TYR A 149 4.16 -11.96 -10.41
C TYR A 149 2.91 -11.52 -11.16
N ASP A 150 2.39 -10.34 -10.86
CA ASP A 150 1.19 -9.81 -11.54
C ASP A 150 1.37 -8.30 -11.80
N GLY A 151 1.46 -7.92 -13.07
CA GLY A 151 1.67 -6.53 -13.49
C GLY A 151 0.52 -5.59 -13.15
N ARG A 152 -0.65 -6.10 -12.74
CA ARG A 152 -1.80 -5.30 -12.31
C ARG A 152 -1.66 -4.79 -10.88
N ILE A 153 -0.84 -5.43 -10.06
CA ILE A 153 -0.62 -5.05 -8.66
C ILE A 153 0.33 -3.85 -8.62
N PHE A 154 0.01 -2.86 -7.81
CA PHE A 154 0.89 -1.71 -7.60
C PHE A 154 1.94 -2.01 -6.53
N ILE A 155 3.08 -1.32 -6.63
CA ILE A 155 4.16 -1.42 -5.64
C ILE A 155 3.77 -0.76 -4.29
N ASP A 156 2.75 0.11 -4.30
CA ASP A 156 2.22 0.80 -3.13
C ASP A 156 0.69 0.97 -3.19
N ASN A 157 0.10 1.37 -2.08
CA ASN A 157 -1.33 1.64 -1.96
C ASN A 157 -1.69 3.13 -2.07
N ASN A 158 -0.81 3.98 -2.63
CA ASN A 158 -1.03 5.41 -2.74
C ASN A 158 -2.34 5.76 -3.47
N ARG A 159 -2.76 4.96 -4.44
CA ARG A 159 -4.05 5.15 -5.13
C ARG A 159 -5.24 5.03 -4.18
N ALA A 160 -5.23 4.04 -3.30
CA ALA A 160 -6.28 3.88 -2.29
C ALA A 160 -6.24 5.02 -1.26
N GLU A 161 -5.03 5.43 -0.82
CA GLU A 161 -4.87 6.57 0.10
C GLU A 161 -5.34 7.88 -0.52
N ASN A 162 -5.01 8.14 -1.78
CA ASN A 162 -5.46 9.33 -2.49
C ASN A 162 -6.99 9.35 -2.66
N ALA A 163 -7.61 8.20 -2.88
CA ALA A 163 -9.06 8.10 -2.96
C ALA A 163 -9.78 8.42 -1.63
N LEU A 164 -9.09 8.23 -0.49
CA LEU A 164 -9.60 8.61 0.84
C LEU A 164 -9.53 10.13 1.11
N ARG A 165 -8.67 10.89 0.42
CA ARG A 165 -8.44 12.32 0.72
C ARG A 165 -9.71 13.17 0.69
N PRO A 166 -10.60 13.09 -0.30
CA PRO A 166 -11.83 13.90 -0.32
C PRO A 166 -12.70 13.63 0.92
N MET A 167 -12.84 12.35 1.30
CA MET A 167 -13.61 11.96 2.49
C MET A 167 -12.97 12.52 3.78
N VAL A 168 -11.65 12.45 3.91
CA VAL A 168 -10.91 12.99 5.07
C VAL A 168 -11.10 14.51 5.17
N LEU A 169 -11.06 15.22 4.04
CA LEU A 169 -11.32 16.67 4.00
C LEU A 169 -12.76 16.99 4.39
N THR A 170 -13.73 16.28 3.82
CA THR A 170 -15.15 16.41 4.19
C THR A 170 -15.35 16.20 5.70
N ARG A 171 -14.76 15.15 6.27
CA ARG A 171 -14.81 14.89 7.71
C ARG A 171 -14.20 16.02 8.54
N LYS A 172 -13.08 16.60 8.11
CA LYS A 172 -12.44 17.73 8.80
C LYS A 172 -13.33 18.98 8.78
N ASN A 173 -14.03 19.21 7.66
CA ASN A 173 -14.92 20.37 7.51
C ASN A 173 -16.23 20.21 8.30
N MET A 174 -16.78 19.00 8.34
CA MET A 174 -18.03 18.70 9.06
C MET A 174 -17.84 18.55 10.57
N LEU A 175 -16.60 18.36 11.05
CA LEU A 175 -16.21 18.08 12.44
C LEU A 175 -16.79 16.78 13.00
N PHE A 176 -18.09 16.53 12.81
CA PHE A 176 -18.79 15.31 13.25
C PHE A 176 -19.96 14.96 12.33
N CYS A 177 -20.37 13.72 12.31
CA CYS A 177 -21.65 13.26 11.74
C CYS A 177 -22.66 13.20 12.87
N GLY A 178 -23.73 13.95 12.83
CA GLY A 178 -24.71 14.16 13.93
C GLY A 178 -25.15 12.88 14.67
N ASN A 179 -25.20 11.72 13.99
CA ASN A 179 -25.51 10.41 14.57
C ASN A 179 -24.90 9.27 13.72
N ARG A 180 -25.07 8.03 14.18
CA ARG A 180 -24.60 6.82 13.49
C ARG A 180 -25.14 6.71 12.07
N GLN A 181 -26.44 6.90 11.88
CA GLN A 181 -27.07 6.78 10.56
C GLN A 181 -26.52 7.81 9.57
N ALA A 182 -26.24 9.03 10.04
CA ALA A 182 -25.59 10.06 9.21
C ALA A 182 -24.17 9.64 8.77
N ALA A 183 -23.40 8.98 9.64
CA ALA A 183 -22.06 8.47 9.28
C ALA A 183 -22.13 7.32 8.27
N GLU A 184 -23.08 6.40 8.41
CA GLU A 184 -23.34 5.32 7.46
C GLU A 184 -23.76 5.89 6.10
N ASN A 185 -24.70 6.84 6.06
CA ASN A 185 -25.13 7.51 4.85
C ASN A 185 -23.98 8.26 4.18
N THR A 186 -23.12 8.94 4.94
CA THR A 186 -21.93 9.63 4.41
C THR A 186 -20.98 8.63 3.76
N ALA A 187 -20.74 7.47 4.35
CA ALA A 187 -19.90 6.44 3.76
C ALA A 187 -20.46 5.94 2.41
N VAL A 188 -21.79 5.72 2.32
CA VAL A 188 -22.46 5.33 1.07
C VAL A 188 -22.32 6.40 0.00
N ILE A 189 -22.64 7.66 0.33
CA ILE A 189 -22.57 8.78 -0.60
C ILE A 189 -21.13 8.97 -1.10
N CYS A 190 -20.14 8.95 -0.22
CA CYS A 190 -18.74 9.05 -0.59
C CYS A 190 -18.28 7.88 -1.49
N SER A 191 -18.80 6.66 -1.25
CA SER A 191 -18.51 5.50 -2.10
C SER A 191 -19.03 5.70 -3.52
N LEU A 192 -20.25 6.18 -3.66
CA LEU A 192 -20.87 6.46 -4.97
C LEU A 192 -20.13 7.57 -5.71
N LEU A 193 -19.97 8.74 -5.08
CA LEU A 193 -19.30 9.89 -5.68
C LEU A 193 -17.85 9.57 -6.06
N GLY A 194 -17.12 8.90 -5.16
CA GLY A 194 -15.74 8.51 -5.44
C GLY A 194 -15.62 7.50 -6.59
N SER A 195 -16.56 6.55 -6.68
CA SER A 195 -16.60 5.59 -7.79
C SER A 195 -16.94 6.28 -9.11
N CYS A 196 -17.91 7.20 -9.12
CA CYS A 196 -18.24 8.01 -10.31
C CYS A 196 -17.03 8.83 -10.79
N ASN A 197 -16.33 9.53 -9.90
CA ASN A 197 -15.13 10.28 -10.26
C ASN A 197 -14.05 9.38 -10.87
N CYS A 198 -13.84 8.17 -10.33
CA CYS A 198 -12.88 7.21 -10.89
C CYS A 198 -13.27 6.74 -12.29
N LEU A 199 -14.56 6.66 -12.60
CA LEU A 199 -15.07 6.26 -13.91
C LEU A 199 -14.98 7.40 -14.94
N LEU A 200 -15.28 8.64 -14.54
CA LEU A 200 -15.22 9.82 -15.41
C LEU A 200 -13.78 10.10 -15.88
N TYR A 201 -12.80 10.06 -14.97
CA TYR A 201 -11.38 10.24 -15.34
C TYR A 201 -10.81 9.16 -16.26
N THR A 202 -11.49 8.02 -16.42
CA THR A 202 -11.08 6.98 -17.37
C THR A 202 -11.73 7.12 -18.74
N SER A 203 -12.84 7.89 -18.86
CA SER A 203 -13.50 8.18 -20.13
C SER A 203 -12.86 9.36 -20.86
N ASP A 204 -12.51 10.43 -20.13
CA ASP A 204 -11.90 11.64 -20.74
C ASP A 204 -10.47 11.41 -21.27
N ALA A 205 -9.76 10.40 -20.76
CA ALA A 205 -8.44 10.01 -21.26
C ALA A 205 -8.48 9.14 -22.55
N ALA A 206 -9.66 8.75 -23.01
CA ALA A 206 -9.85 7.97 -24.21
C ALA A 206 -10.29 8.83 -25.43
N ASP A 207 -10.62 10.11 -25.20
CA ASP A 207 -11.11 11.04 -26.22
C ASP A 207 -10.08 12.12 -26.64
N GLU A 208 -8.84 12.08 -26.12
CA GLU A 208 -7.66 12.83 -26.55
C GLU A 208 -6.63 11.90 -27.23
#